data_04a82e3fc1b558dd3df8da9edcc7dabc
#
_entry.id   04a82e3fc1b558dd3df8da9edcc7dabc
#
_cell.length_a   1.000
_cell.length_b   1.000
_cell.length_c   1.000
_cell.angle_alpha   90.00
_cell.angle_beta   90.00
_cell.angle_gamma   90.00
#
_symmetry.space_group_name_H-M   'P 1'
#
loop_
_entity.id
_entity.type
_entity.pdbx_description
1 polymer ?
#
loop_
_entity_poly.entity_id
_entity_poly.type
_entity_poly.pdbx_seq_one_letter_code
_entity_poly.pdbx_strand_id
1 'polypeptide(L)'
;MTYVISDTGGFGGLGHGICSSDGNLLKIERGIVTDISISGINKGAPGAPGELHGFFSSGKTGTVTSNTECGVFGVFSDISHLKETGTLIDIGKKDKIHDGEAVIRCTLDDNTIEEYTAQIIIPENSDAQTKNFTIKITDPKLVEKTGGIVQGMSGSPIIQDDLLVGAVTHVLVSDSTEGYGIYIENMLGEMPDILK
;
A
#
# COMPACT_ATOMS: atom_id res chain seq x y z
N MET A 1 4.85 0.49 -1.71
CA MET A 1 5.53 -0.44 -0.79
C MET A 1 4.85 -0.33 0.55
N THR A 2 4.48 -1.47 1.16
CA THR A 2 3.78 -1.47 2.45
C THR A 2 4.74 -1.68 3.61
N TYR A 3 5.60 -2.67 3.50
CA TYR A 3 6.59 -3.01 4.53
C TYR A 3 7.83 -3.66 3.95
N VAL A 4 8.90 -3.65 4.74
CA VAL A 4 10.15 -4.38 4.49
C VAL A 4 10.54 -5.12 5.76
N ILE A 5 10.91 -6.38 5.64
CA ILE A 5 11.43 -7.19 6.74
C ILE A 5 12.88 -6.78 7.01
N SER A 6 13.17 -6.33 8.22
CA SER A 6 14.46 -5.73 8.59
C SER A 6 15.65 -6.68 8.48
N ASP A 7 15.43 -7.98 8.61
CA ASP A 7 16.49 -8.98 8.65
C ASP A 7 16.82 -9.54 7.27
N THR A 8 15.80 -9.76 6.43
CA THR A 8 15.92 -10.43 5.14
C THR A 8 15.91 -9.47 3.95
N GLY A 9 15.35 -8.27 4.11
CA GLY A 9 15.05 -7.36 3.01
C GLY A 9 13.86 -7.80 2.17
N GLY A 10 13.14 -8.83 2.60
CA GLY A 10 11.88 -9.22 2.02
C GLY A 10 10.85 -8.10 2.12
N PHE A 11 10.03 -7.89 1.11
CA PHE A 11 9.02 -6.83 1.11
C PHE A 11 7.65 -7.31 0.65
N GLY A 12 6.61 -6.61 1.09
CA GLY A 12 5.25 -6.70 0.56
C GLY A 12 4.75 -5.34 0.10
N GLY A 13 3.98 -5.34 -0.99
CA GLY A 13 3.46 -4.11 -1.57
C GLY A 13 2.13 -4.29 -2.28
N LEU A 14 1.50 -3.18 -2.66
CA LEU A 14 0.22 -3.02 -3.34
C LEU A 14 -1.02 -3.44 -2.52
N GLY A 15 -0.95 -4.50 -1.71
CA GLY A 15 -2.11 -5.05 -1.01
C GLY A 15 -3.15 -5.73 -1.92
N HIS A 16 -2.85 -5.89 -3.19
CA HIS A 16 -3.63 -6.61 -4.19
C HIS A 16 -2.72 -7.14 -5.29
N GLY A 17 -3.19 -8.12 -6.04
CA GLY A 17 -2.44 -8.68 -7.16
C GLY A 17 -2.41 -7.76 -8.38
N ILE A 18 -1.38 -7.93 -9.19
CA ILE A 18 -1.32 -7.37 -10.54
C ILE A 18 -2.07 -8.32 -11.47
N CYS A 19 -3.10 -7.78 -12.13
CA CYS A 19 -3.95 -8.54 -13.04
C CYS A 19 -3.77 -8.07 -14.49
N SER A 20 -4.07 -8.96 -15.43
CA SER A 20 -4.23 -8.65 -16.84
C SER A 20 -5.52 -7.83 -17.10
N SER A 21 -5.69 -7.35 -18.32
CA SER A 21 -6.88 -6.56 -18.72
C SER A 21 -8.21 -7.31 -18.58
N ASP A 22 -8.17 -8.64 -18.60
CA ASP A 22 -9.30 -9.55 -18.40
C ASP A 22 -9.49 -9.95 -16.91
N GLY A 23 -8.75 -9.31 -15.99
CA GLY A 23 -8.92 -9.48 -14.54
C GLY A 23 -8.23 -10.71 -13.96
N ASN A 24 -7.50 -11.48 -14.75
CA ASN A 24 -6.78 -12.64 -14.24
C ASN A 24 -5.45 -12.24 -13.59
N LEU A 25 -5.13 -12.86 -12.47
CA LEU A 25 -3.86 -12.65 -11.78
C LEU A 25 -2.69 -12.99 -12.71
N LEU A 26 -1.75 -12.05 -12.89
CA LEU A 26 -0.58 -12.27 -13.73
C LEU A 26 0.38 -13.25 -13.03
N LYS A 27 0.73 -14.31 -13.73
CA LYS A 27 1.81 -15.20 -13.29
C LYS A 27 3.14 -14.52 -13.54
N ILE A 28 3.84 -14.14 -12.48
CA ILE A 28 5.14 -13.47 -12.53
C ILE A 28 6.24 -14.52 -12.33
N GLU A 29 7.13 -14.65 -13.31
CA GLU A 29 8.37 -15.44 -13.16
C GLU A 29 9.46 -14.59 -12.50
N ARG A 30 9.55 -13.32 -12.89
CA ARG A 30 10.50 -12.34 -12.34
C ARG A 30 10.00 -10.92 -12.63
N GLY A 31 10.12 -10.05 -11.64
CA GLY A 31 9.92 -8.61 -11.78
C GLY A 31 11.14 -7.84 -11.26
N ILE A 32 11.22 -6.56 -11.62
CA ILE A 32 12.26 -5.64 -11.15
C ILE A 32 11.61 -4.59 -10.28
N VAL A 33 12.24 -4.27 -9.15
CA VAL A 33 11.95 -3.08 -8.34
C VAL A 33 12.95 -2.01 -8.70
N THR A 34 12.45 -0.81 -8.95
CA THR A 34 13.28 0.38 -9.21
C THR A 34 12.73 1.54 -8.40
N ASP A 35 13.55 2.56 -8.17
CA ASP A 35 13.06 3.81 -7.63
C ASP A 35 12.18 4.53 -8.65
N ILE A 36 11.30 5.38 -8.15
CA ILE A 36 10.41 6.22 -8.94
C ILE A 36 10.53 7.67 -8.48
N SER A 37 10.55 8.61 -9.43
CA SER A 37 10.39 10.04 -9.14
C SER A 37 8.99 10.46 -9.55
N ILE A 38 8.23 11.01 -8.61
CA ILE A 38 6.87 11.50 -8.88
C ILE A 38 6.99 12.84 -9.61
N SER A 39 6.30 12.95 -10.73
CA SER A 39 6.33 14.14 -11.61
C SER A 39 5.04 14.95 -11.59
N GLY A 40 3.95 14.39 -11.06
CA GLY A 40 2.68 15.07 -10.99
C GLY A 40 1.54 14.21 -10.46
N ILE A 41 0.41 14.86 -10.23
CA ILE A 41 -0.80 14.25 -9.70
C ILE A 41 -1.99 14.72 -10.54
N ASN A 42 -2.74 13.80 -11.09
CA ASN A 42 -4.09 14.06 -11.57
C ASN A 42 -5.06 13.84 -10.41
N LYS A 43 -5.77 14.91 -10.02
CA LYS A 43 -6.72 14.80 -8.89
C LYS A 43 -7.88 13.87 -9.22
N GLY A 44 -8.29 13.09 -8.24
CA GLY A 44 -9.53 12.32 -8.28
C GLY A 44 -10.75 13.22 -8.18
N ALA A 45 -11.84 12.76 -8.80
CA ALA A 45 -13.16 13.34 -8.70
C ALA A 45 -14.20 12.20 -8.72
N PRO A 46 -15.43 12.43 -8.21
CA PRO A 46 -16.48 11.43 -8.29
C PRO A 46 -16.67 10.91 -9.72
N GLY A 47 -16.58 9.60 -9.91
CA GLY A 47 -16.66 8.93 -11.22
C GLY A 47 -15.34 8.91 -12.02
N ALA A 48 -14.30 9.59 -11.56
CA ALA A 48 -13.00 9.65 -12.23
C ALA A 48 -11.87 9.54 -11.20
N PRO A 49 -11.33 8.34 -10.93
CA PRO A 49 -10.19 8.18 -10.04
C PRO A 49 -8.99 8.99 -10.55
N GLY A 50 -8.29 9.65 -9.62
CA GLY A 50 -7.06 10.34 -9.93
C GLY A 50 -5.87 9.38 -10.08
N GLU A 51 -4.70 9.93 -10.43
CA GLU A 51 -3.50 9.14 -10.72
C GLU A 51 -2.22 9.89 -10.35
N LEU A 52 -1.24 9.17 -9.79
CA LEU A 52 0.13 9.64 -9.64
C LEU A 52 0.91 9.36 -10.94
N HIS A 53 1.62 10.37 -11.43
CA HIS A 53 2.53 10.24 -12.56
C HIS A 53 3.97 10.23 -12.07
N GLY A 54 4.81 9.41 -12.71
CA GLY A 54 6.22 9.35 -12.34
C GLY A 54 7.09 8.69 -13.40
N PHE A 55 8.40 8.77 -13.17
CA PHE A 55 9.41 8.18 -14.03
C PHE A 55 10.19 7.12 -13.24
N PHE A 56 10.37 5.94 -13.84
CA PHE A 56 11.21 4.91 -13.28
C PHE A 56 12.69 5.27 -13.43
N SER A 57 13.44 5.08 -12.35
CA SER A 57 14.90 5.18 -12.39
C SER A 57 15.51 3.98 -13.12
N SER A 58 16.69 4.14 -13.69
CA SER A 58 17.38 3.08 -14.43
C SER A 58 18.00 2.00 -13.51
N GLY A 59 18.11 2.26 -12.21
CA GLY A 59 18.69 1.34 -11.23
C GLY A 59 17.72 0.23 -10.81
N LYS A 60 18.23 -1.00 -10.68
CA LYS A 60 17.50 -2.10 -10.04
C LYS A 60 17.79 -2.08 -8.55
N THR A 61 16.76 -1.90 -7.72
CA THR A 61 16.87 -1.89 -6.26
C THR A 61 16.42 -3.21 -5.63
N GLY A 62 15.63 -4.01 -6.35
CA GLY A 62 15.15 -5.30 -5.87
C GLY A 62 14.56 -6.19 -6.95
N THR A 63 14.04 -7.32 -6.53
CA THR A 63 13.39 -8.31 -7.41
C THR A 63 12.03 -8.68 -6.84
N VAL A 64 11.00 -8.65 -7.68
CA VAL A 64 9.68 -9.23 -7.39
C VAL A 64 9.74 -10.72 -7.72
N THR A 65 9.28 -11.55 -6.81
CA THR A 65 9.29 -13.02 -6.92
C THR A 65 7.92 -13.66 -6.85
N SER A 66 6.93 -12.94 -6.33
CA SER A 66 5.57 -13.46 -6.18
C SER A 66 4.52 -12.38 -6.39
N ASN A 67 3.41 -12.76 -7.01
CA ASN A 67 2.20 -11.97 -7.19
C ASN A 67 1.01 -12.84 -6.77
N THR A 68 0.33 -12.44 -5.71
CA THR A 68 -0.83 -13.12 -5.14
C THR A 68 -2.02 -12.17 -5.09
N GLU A 69 -3.19 -12.64 -4.70
CA GLU A 69 -4.36 -11.78 -4.52
C GLU A 69 -4.15 -10.71 -3.42
N CYS A 70 -3.30 -11.01 -2.42
CA CYS A 70 -3.03 -10.12 -1.28
C CYS A 70 -1.85 -9.16 -1.50
N GLY A 71 -1.16 -9.24 -2.64
CA GLY A 71 -0.05 -8.32 -2.91
C GLY A 71 1.05 -8.88 -3.79
N VAL A 72 2.06 -8.05 -3.93
CA VAL A 72 3.31 -8.35 -4.66
C VAL A 72 4.44 -8.44 -3.64
N PHE A 73 5.24 -9.51 -3.73
CA PHE A 73 6.31 -9.80 -2.78
C PHE A 73 7.65 -9.98 -3.50
N GLY A 74 8.72 -9.67 -2.80
CA GLY A 74 10.06 -9.78 -3.36
C GLY A 74 11.13 -9.47 -2.33
N VAL A 75 12.32 -9.18 -2.79
CA VAL A 75 13.48 -8.88 -1.95
C VAL A 75 14.26 -7.70 -2.51
N PHE A 76 14.68 -6.79 -1.64
CA PHE A 76 15.63 -5.74 -1.96
C PHE A 76 17.05 -6.30 -2.07
N SER A 77 17.83 -5.74 -2.98
CA SER A 77 19.24 -6.11 -3.15
C SER A 77 20.12 -5.57 -2.03
N ASP A 78 19.74 -4.41 -1.50
CA ASP A 78 20.39 -3.73 -0.36
C ASP A 78 19.35 -2.96 0.44
N ILE A 79 19.36 -3.12 1.76
CA ILE A 79 18.49 -2.44 2.71
C ILE A 79 19.26 -1.55 3.71
N SER A 80 20.55 -1.32 3.50
CA SER A 80 21.39 -0.54 4.42
C SER A 80 20.80 0.85 4.66
N HIS A 81 20.39 1.54 3.57
CA HIS A 81 19.75 2.84 3.69
C HIS A 81 18.42 2.78 4.46
N LEU A 82 17.60 1.75 4.25
CA LEU A 82 16.33 1.58 4.97
C LEU A 82 16.55 1.31 6.46
N LYS A 83 17.65 0.62 6.84
CA LYS A 83 18.02 0.42 8.25
C LYS A 83 18.44 1.70 8.94
N GLU A 84 19.03 2.64 8.22
CA GLU A 84 19.46 3.93 8.75
C GLU A 84 18.30 4.94 8.85
N THR A 85 17.40 4.96 7.89
CA THR A 85 16.33 5.98 7.76
C THR A 85 14.93 5.47 8.07
N GLY A 86 14.73 4.15 8.06
CA GLY A 86 13.44 3.52 8.30
C GLY A 86 13.07 3.52 9.79
N THR A 87 11.77 3.42 10.06
CA THR A 87 11.25 3.25 11.42
C THR A 87 10.74 1.83 11.57
N LEU A 88 11.22 1.12 12.59
CA LEU A 88 10.64 -0.16 12.98
C LEU A 88 9.24 0.09 13.54
N ILE A 89 8.29 -0.74 13.11
CA ILE A 89 6.89 -0.67 13.55
C ILE A 89 6.40 -2.08 13.83
N ASP A 90 5.65 -2.23 14.90
CA ASP A 90 5.03 -3.50 15.26
C ASP A 90 3.80 -3.79 14.40
N ILE A 91 3.49 -5.08 14.22
CA ILE A 91 2.35 -5.54 13.43
C ILE A 91 1.09 -5.58 14.29
N GLY A 92 0.06 -4.88 13.84
CA GLY A 92 -1.28 -4.97 14.42
C GLY A 92 -2.03 -6.18 13.91
N LYS A 93 -2.42 -7.08 14.82
CA LYS A 93 -3.28 -8.23 14.49
C LYS A 93 -4.71 -7.78 14.24
N LYS A 94 -5.49 -8.59 13.52
CA LYS A 94 -6.91 -8.32 13.20
C LYS A 94 -7.77 -8.01 14.42
N ASP A 95 -7.52 -8.67 15.54
CA ASP A 95 -8.24 -8.48 16.81
C ASP A 95 -7.94 -7.13 17.51
N LYS A 96 -6.94 -6.40 17.04
CA LYS A 96 -6.55 -5.07 17.53
C LYS A 96 -7.09 -3.93 16.69
N ILE A 97 -7.53 -4.23 15.47
CA ILE A 97 -8.03 -3.22 14.56
C ILE A 97 -9.49 -2.92 14.91
N HIS A 98 -9.83 -1.63 14.95
CA HIS A 98 -11.17 -1.16 15.32
C HIS A 98 -11.60 0.02 14.45
N ASP A 99 -12.90 0.32 14.46
CA ASP A 99 -13.41 1.55 13.86
C ASP A 99 -12.80 2.77 14.53
N GLY A 100 -12.35 3.74 13.75
CA GLY A 100 -11.82 4.97 14.29
C GLY A 100 -10.62 5.51 13.52
N GLU A 101 -9.91 6.42 14.18
CA GLU A 101 -8.79 7.14 13.58
C GLU A 101 -7.63 6.23 13.23
N ALA A 102 -6.99 6.53 12.11
CA ALA A 102 -5.79 5.92 11.61
C ALA A 102 -5.00 6.94 10.80
N VAL A 103 -3.78 6.61 10.43
CA VAL A 103 -3.00 7.37 9.46
C VAL A 103 -2.59 6.49 8.29
N ILE A 104 -2.48 7.07 7.11
CA ILE A 104 -1.83 6.47 5.97
C ILE A 104 -0.50 7.18 5.71
N ARG A 105 0.53 6.42 5.31
CA ARG A 105 1.81 6.97 4.87
C ARG A 105 1.93 6.83 3.37
N CYS A 106 2.21 7.92 2.68
CA CYS A 106 2.46 7.88 1.24
C CYS A 106 3.45 8.97 0.81
N THR A 107 4.05 8.76 -0.35
CA THR A 107 4.91 9.74 -1.01
C THR A 107 4.13 10.34 -2.17
N LEU A 108 3.96 11.66 -2.18
CA LEU A 108 3.21 12.38 -3.21
C LEU A 108 4.09 13.36 -3.99
N ASP A 109 5.23 13.73 -3.44
CA ASP A 109 6.23 14.60 -4.07
C ASP A 109 7.61 14.41 -3.41
N ASP A 110 8.67 14.87 -4.08
CA ASP A 110 10.04 14.99 -3.58
C ASP A 110 10.60 13.82 -2.77
N ASN A 111 10.07 12.60 -2.98
CA ASN A 111 10.43 11.38 -2.25
C ASN A 111 10.26 11.48 -0.72
N THR A 112 9.46 12.43 -0.24
CA THR A 112 9.16 12.58 1.18
C THR A 112 7.95 11.74 1.55
N ILE A 113 8.12 10.88 2.57
CA ILE A 113 7.01 10.13 3.15
C ILE A 113 6.26 11.07 4.10
N GLU A 114 4.97 11.28 3.84
CA GLU A 114 4.08 12.07 4.68
C GLU A 114 2.99 11.21 5.28
N GLU A 115 2.49 11.61 6.45
CA GLU A 115 1.37 10.99 7.14
C GLU A 115 0.10 11.82 6.93
N TYR A 116 -1.00 11.13 6.64
CA TYR A 116 -2.31 11.74 6.43
C TYR A 116 -3.37 11.04 7.25
N THR A 117 -4.22 11.82 7.91
CA THR A 117 -5.30 11.26 8.76
C THR A 117 -6.37 10.58 7.92
N ALA A 118 -6.87 9.48 8.45
CA ALA A 118 -7.93 8.67 7.87
C ALA A 118 -8.77 8.03 8.97
N GLN A 119 -9.85 7.39 8.57
CA GLN A 119 -10.69 6.56 9.44
C GLN A 119 -10.82 5.15 8.86
N ILE A 120 -10.71 4.17 9.73
CA ILE A 120 -11.05 2.76 9.43
C ILE A 120 -12.52 2.54 9.76
N ILE A 121 -13.22 1.86 8.87
CA ILE A 121 -14.61 1.41 9.04
C ILE A 121 -14.65 -0.08 8.73
N ILE A 122 -14.91 -0.90 9.75
CA ILE A 122 -14.93 -2.36 9.64
C ILE A 122 -16.35 -2.81 9.32
N PRO A 123 -16.60 -3.54 8.23
CA PRO A 123 -17.92 -4.08 7.93
C PRO A 123 -18.28 -5.21 8.91
N GLU A 124 -19.55 -5.28 9.33
CA GLU A 124 -20.05 -6.27 10.31
C GLU A 124 -19.77 -7.73 9.93
N ASN A 125 -19.67 -8.03 8.64
CA ASN A 125 -19.45 -9.38 8.11
C ASN A 125 -18.51 -9.32 6.90
N SER A 126 -17.21 -9.39 7.12
CA SER A 126 -16.23 -9.49 6.04
C SER A 126 -15.26 -10.64 6.28
N ASP A 127 -15.52 -11.77 5.62
CA ASP A 127 -14.55 -12.87 5.48
C ASP A 127 -13.72 -12.74 4.19
N ALA A 128 -13.76 -11.56 3.56
CA ALA A 128 -13.03 -11.30 2.34
C ALA A 128 -11.51 -11.45 2.58
N GLN A 129 -10.81 -12.10 1.65
CA GLN A 129 -9.36 -12.23 1.69
C GLN A 129 -8.67 -10.87 1.41
N THR A 130 -9.30 -10.05 0.57
CA THR A 130 -8.92 -8.68 0.24
C THR A 130 -10.08 -7.72 0.51
N LYS A 131 -9.85 -6.41 0.55
CA LYS A 131 -10.90 -5.41 0.84
C LYS A 131 -11.60 -5.66 2.18
N ASN A 132 -10.79 -5.82 3.22
CA ASN A 132 -11.27 -6.24 4.54
C ASN A 132 -12.02 -5.14 5.29
N PHE A 133 -11.69 -3.88 5.05
CA PHE A 133 -12.32 -2.72 5.67
C PHE A 133 -12.31 -1.53 4.71
N THR A 134 -13.13 -0.55 4.98
CA THR A 134 -13.13 0.74 4.29
C THR A 134 -12.13 1.67 4.97
N ILE A 135 -11.37 2.42 4.19
CA ILE A 135 -10.54 3.53 4.65
C ILE A 135 -11.13 4.83 4.08
N LYS A 136 -11.39 5.81 4.94
CA LYS A 136 -11.89 7.13 4.57
C LYS A 136 -10.85 8.18 4.89
N ILE A 137 -10.45 8.94 3.88
CA ILE A 137 -9.51 10.05 4.06
C ILE A 137 -10.22 11.20 4.76
N THR A 138 -9.63 11.64 5.87
CA THR A 138 -10.12 12.80 6.64
C THR A 138 -9.16 13.99 6.60
N ASP A 139 -7.93 13.76 6.11
CA ASP A 139 -6.91 14.79 6.02
C ASP A 139 -7.24 15.82 4.92
N PRO A 140 -7.46 17.11 5.27
CA PRO A 140 -7.82 18.12 4.28
C PRO A 140 -6.68 18.41 3.29
N LYS A 141 -5.41 18.24 3.69
CA LYS A 141 -4.26 18.47 2.80
C LYS A 141 -4.21 17.40 1.71
N LEU A 142 -4.45 16.14 2.07
CA LEU A 142 -4.50 15.05 1.09
C LEU A 142 -5.66 15.26 0.12
N VAL A 143 -6.85 15.58 0.63
CA VAL A 143 -8.03 15.85 -0.22
C VAL A 143 -7.79 17.05 -1.13
N GLU A 144 -7.20 18.13 -0.63
CA GLU A 144 -6.84 19.28 -1.45
C GLU A 144 -5.83 18.92 -2.53
N LYS A 145 -4.81 18.11 -2.21
CA LYS A 145 -3.70 17.75 -3.11
C LYS A 145 -4.10 16.74 -4.17
N THR A 146 -4.84 15.71 -3.80
CA THR A 146 -5.12 14.54 -4.66
C THR A 146 -6.61 14.34 -4.98
N GLY A 147 -7.53 14.99 -4.24
CA GLY A 147 -8.96 14.70 -4.31
C GLY A 147 -9.38 13.44 -3.55
N GLY A 148 -8.47 12.81 -2.78
CA GLY A 148 -8.66 11.57 -2.06
C GLY A 148 -7.64 10.50 -2.41
N ILE A 149 -8.04 9.24 -2.43
CA ILE A 149 -7.20 8.10 -2.83
C ILE A 149 -7.08 8.10 -4.35
N VAL A 150 -5.85 8.06 -4.87
CA VAL A 150 -5.57 8.05 -6.31
C VAL A 150 -4.81 6.78 -6.71
N GLN A 151 -4.85 6.44 -7.99
CA GLN A 151 -4.04 5.35 -8.54
C GLN A 151 -2.56 5.65 -8.29
N GLY A 152 -1.82 4.63 -7.82
CA GLY A 152 -0.45 4.77 -7.33
C GLY A 152 -0.32 4.79 -5.81
N MET A 153 -1.41 5.04 -5.06
CA MET A 153 -1.40 4.94 -3.58
C MET A 153 -1.62 3.51 -3.07
N SER A 154 -1.90 2.54 -3.93
CA SER A 154 -2.00 1.12 -3.53
C SER A 154 -0.72 0.66 -2.82
N GLY A 155 -0.87 -0.01 -1.68
CA GLY A 155 0.21 -0.43 -0.82
C GLY A 155 0.70 0.65 0.16
N SER A 156 0.06 1.82 0.22
CA SER A 156 0.32 2.79 1.29
C SER A 156 -0.01 2.16 2.64
N PRO A 157 0.95 2.09 3.59
CA PRO A 157 0.71 1.48 4.90
C PRO A 157 -0.33 2.26 5.68
N ILE A 158 -1.19 1.52 6.40
CA ILE A 158 -2.20 2.04 7.31
C ILE A 158 -1.73 1.73 8.72
N ILE A 159 -1.69 2.76 9.57
CA ILE A 159 -1.20 2.70 10.93
C ILE A 159 -2.34 3.12 11.86
N GLN A 160 -2.61 2.32 12.88
CA GLN A 160 -3.56 2.59 13.95
C GLN A 160 -2.92 2.21 15.28
N ASP A 161 -3.01 3.07 16.29
CA ASP A 161 -2.43 2.86 17.63
C ASP A 161 -0.94 2.48 17.59
N ASP A 162 -0.16 3.17 16.75
CA ASP A 162 1.27 2.92 16.50
C ASP A 162 1.60 1.53 15.91
N LEU A 163 0.60 0.80 15.41
CA LEU A 163 0.77 -0.51 14.79
C LEU A 163 0.51 -0.45 13.28
N LEU A 164 1.30 -1.17 12.51
CA LEU A 164 1.00 -1.41 11.09
C LEU A 164 -0.15 -2.40 10.98
N VAL A 165 -1.33 -1.93 10.58
CA VAL A 165 -2.56 -2.73 10.57
C VAL A 165 -2.97 -3.19 9.17
N GLY A 166 -2.48 -2.53 8.12
CA GLY A 166 -2.86 -2.88 6.76
C GLY A 166 -2.26 -2.00 5.69
N ALA A 167 -2.83 -2.09 4.52
CA ALA A 167 -2.47 -1.28 3.35
C ALA A 167 -3.71 -0.80 2.59
N VAL A 168 -3.63 0.38 2.01
CA VAL A 168 -4.61 0.87 1.03
C VAL A 168 -4.55 0.00 -0.22
N THR A 169 -5.69 -0.41 -0.77
CA THR A 169 -5.74 -1.26 -1.97
C THR A 169 -6.41 -0.57 -3.15
N HIS A 170 -7.67 -0.26 -3.05
CA HIS A 170 -8.48 0.28 -4.15
C HIS A 170 -9.24 1.52 -3.70
N VAL A 171 -9.41 2.47 -4.61
CA VAL A 171 -10.30 3.62 -4.41
C VAL A 171 -11.74 3.25 -4.79
N LEU A 172 -12.71 3.84 -4.12
CA LEU A 172 -14.12 3.81 -4.55
C LEU A 172 -14.33 4.81 -5.69
N VAL A 173 -14.77 4.32 -6.84
CA VAL A 173 -14.98 5.18 -8.02
C VAL A 173 -16.03 6.25 -7.79
N SER A 174 -17.05 5.95 -6.96
CA SER A 174 -18.13 6.88 -6.62
C SER A 174 -17.70 8.00 -5.67
N ASP A 175 -16.72 7.74 -4.82
CA ASP A 175 -16.17 8.70 -3.86
C ASP A 175 -14.68 8.44 -3.65
N SER A 176 -13.85 9.30 -4.23
CA SER A 176 -12.39 9.17 -4.14
C SER A 176 -11.83 9.36 -2.71
N THR A 177 -12.60 9.94 -1.79
CA THR A 177 -12.18 10.04 -0.38
C THR A 177 -12.30 8.72 0.36
N GLU A 178 -12.95 7.72 -0.22
CA GLU A 178 -13.11 6.39 0.34
C GLU A 178 -12.43 5.32 -0.52
N GLY A 179 -11.99 4.25 0.12
CA GLY A 179 -11.37 3.11 -0.53
C GLY A 179 -11.37 1.89 0.37
N TYR A 180 -10.68 0.86 -0.06
CA TYR A 180 -10.55 -0.38 0.68
C TYR A 180 -9.15 -0.54 1.25
N GLY A 181 -9.07 -1.17 2.42
CA GLY A 181 -7.85 -1.65 3.04
C GLY A 181 -7.81 -3.16 3.14
N ILE A 182 -6.61 -3.72 3.14
CA ILE A 182 -6.34 -5.12 3.43
C ILE A 182 -5.64 -5.23 4.79
N TYR A 183 -5.97 -6.25 5.59
CA TYR A 183 -5.22 -6.54 6.81
C TYR A 183 -3.78 -6.93 6.51
N ILE A 184 -2.86 -6.42 7.32
CA ILE A 184 -1.44 -6.75 7.18
C ILE A 184 -1.19 -8.25 7.35
N GLU A 185 -1.95 -8.93 8.22
CA GLU A 185 -1.86 -10.38 8.43
C GLU A 185 -2.17 -11.17 7.16
N ASN A 186 -3.10 -10.70 6.32
CA ASN A 186 -3.41 -11.35 5.04
C ASN A 186 -2.23 -11.23 4.07
N MET A 187 -1.59 -10.06 4.01
CA MET A 187 -0.38 -9.87 3.19
C MET A 187 0.76 -10.76 3.70
N LEU A 188 1.02 -10.77 5.02
CA LEU A 188 2.08 -11.58 5.61
C LEU A 188 1.82 -13.08 5.46
N GLY A 189 0.55 -13.51 5.49
CA GLY A 189 0.14 -14.91 5.26
C GLY A 189 0.51 -15.40 3.86
N GLU A 190 0.35 -14.56 2.84
CA GLU A 190 0.64 -14.86 1.44
C GLU A 190 2.12 -14.63 1.04
N MET A 191 2.91 -14.00 1.92
CA MET A 191 4.33 -13.79 1.68
C MET A 191 5.08 -15.12 1.69
N PRO A 192 5.87 -15.44 0.65
CA PRO A 192 6.69 -16.66 0.63
C PRO A 192 7.63 -16.76 1.84
N ASP A 193 7.72 -17.94 2.46
CA ASP A 193 8.51 -18.14 3.69
C ASP A 193 10.00 -17.81 3.53
N ILE A 194 10.55 -17.97 2.34
CA ILE A 194 11.95 -17.61 2.03
C ILE A 194 12.22 -16.10 2.13
N LEU A 195 11.18 -15.27 2.16
CA LEU A 195 11.28 -13.82 2.26
C LEU A 195 11.04 -13.27 3.69
N LYS A 196 10.53 -14.12 4.60
CA LYS A 196 10.19 -13.78 6.00
C LYS A 196 11.39 -13.66 6.93
#